data_6324945efce6a124a9b63f3281b0897b
#
_entry.id   6324945efce6a124a9b63f3281b0897b
#
_cell.length_a   1.000
_cell.length_b   1.000
_cell.length_c   1.000
_cell.angle_alpha   90.00
_cell.angle_beta   90.00
_cell.angle_gamma   90.00
#
_symmetry.space_group_name_H-M   'P 1'
#
loop_
_entity.id
_entity.type
_entity.pdbx_description
1 polymer ?
#
loop_
_entity_poly.entity_id
_entity_poly.type
_entity_poly.pdbx_seq_one_letter_code
_entity_poly.pdbx_strand_id
1 'polypeptide(L)'
;LGRRRPFFLVGAILASIALFIMPNSPALWVAAGMLWILDASINISMEPFRAFVGDNLPSHQRTIGFSMQSFFIGIGAVVASFLPYIFTEWLNVPNTAPAGEIPLSVKLSFYIGGTVFLLSVLWTVFSSKEYSPEELAEFEDKELEAKMKEVELANIKNSRGDFRTGIIFIVIGIIISLLMGYIKVDKEVYIFSFGLTIFGLLEILSGILKQRGKLKNGFVAVISDFNTPLLIPMSLFP
;
A
#
# COMPACT_ATOMS: atom_id res chain seq x y z
N LEU A 1 -19.85 -13.98 -11.01
CA LEU A 1 -18.78 -12.98 -10.82
C LEU A 1 -18.27 -12.91 -9.36
N GLY A 2 -18.89 -13.57 -8.41
CA GLY A 2 -18.56 -13.53 -7.00
C GLY A 2 -19.15 -12.33 -6.25
N ARG A 3 -18.77 -12.17 -4.96
CA ARG A 3 -19.32 -11.16 -4.05
C ARG A 3 -18.66 -9.79 -4.19
N ARG A 4 -17.34 -9.75 -4.42
CA ARG A 4 -16.54 -8.51 -4.39
C ARG A 4 -16.10 -8.03 -5.78
N ARG A 5 -15.88 -8.94 -6.72
CA ARG A 5 -15.45 -8.62 -8.09
C ARG A 5 -16.35 -7.63 -8.84
N PRO A 6 -17.70 -7.69 -8.73
CA PRO A 6 -18.55 -6.75 -9.44
C PRO A 6 -18.30 -5.30 -9.03
N PHE A 7 -18.03 -5.05 -7.74
CA PHE A 7 -17.86 -3.70 -7.22
C PHE A 7 -16.58 -3.05 -7.77
N PHE A 8 -15.44 -3.75 -7.71
CA PHE A 8 -14.23 -3.15 -8.26
C PHE A 8 -14.21 -3.12 -9.78
N LEU A 9 -14.97 -4.01 -10.47
CA LEU A 9 -15.16 -3.92 -11.90
C LEU A 9 -15.97 -2.67 -12.30
N VAL A 10 -17.10 -2.42 -11.63
CA VAL A 10 -17.92 -1.24 -11.89
C VAL A 10 -17.13 0.04 -11.60
N GLY A 11 -16.44 0.10 -10.45
CA GLY A 11 -15.58 1.23 -10.12
C GLY A 11 -14.48 1.45 -11.15
N ALA A 12 -13.86 0.39 -11.65
CA ALA A 12 -12.81 0.51 -12.68
C ALA A 12 -13.36 0.99 -14.02
N ILE A 13 -14.54 0.54 -14.44
CA ILE A 13 -15.20 1.01 -15.67
C ILE A 13 -15.51 2.50 -15.55
N LEU A 14 -16.14 2.93 -14.45
CA LEU A 14 -16.48 4.34 -14.24
C LEU A 14 -15.24 5.23 -14.17
N ALA A 15 -14.19 4.79 -13.46
CA ALA A 15 -12.93 5.51 -13.38
C ALA A 15 -12.25 5.63 -14.76
N SER A 16 -12.25 4.55 -15.55
CA SER A 16 -11.69 4.58 -16.90
C SER A 16 -12.45 5.53 -17.82
N ILE A 17 -13.77 5.53 -17.75
CA ILE A 17 -14.61 6.48 -18.53
C ILE A 17 -14.26 7.92 -18.12
N ALA A 18 -14.13 8.20 -16.81
CA ALA A 18 -13.75 9.52 -16.34
C ALA A 18 -12.35 9.93 -16.86
N LEU A 19 -11.37 9.01 -16.85
CA LEU A 19 -10.03 9.26 -17.39
C LEU A 19 -10.03 9.54 -18.90
N PHE A 20 -10.91 8.92 -19.67
CA PHE A 20 -11.03 9.19 -21.11
C PHE A 20 -11.73 10.51 -21.43
N ILE A 21 -12.74 10.89 -20.62
CA ILE A 21 -13.51 12.11 -20.85
C ILE A 21 -12.77 13.34 -20.35
N MET A 22 -12.11 13.26 -19.18
CA MET A 22 -11.48 14.39 -18.50
C MET A 22 -10.54 15.22 -19.39
N PRO A 23 -9.60 14.64 -20.17
CA PRO A 23 -8.68 15.41 -20.99
C PRO A 23 -9.35 16.04 -22.24
N ASN A 24 -10.61 15.74 -22.51
CA ASN A 24 -11.40 16.32 -23.60
C ASN A 24 -12.48 17.26 -23.08
N SER A 25 -12.43 17.64 -21.82
CA SER A 25 -13.46 18.49 -21.20
C SER A 25 -13.49 19.87 -21.84
N PRO A 26 -14.66 20.35 -22.31
CA PRO A 26 -14.77 21.66 -22.96
C PRO A 26 -14.71 22.83 -21.99
N ALA A 27 -14.86 22.55 -20.68
CA ALA A 27 -14.87 23.57 -19.63
C ALA A 27 -14.30 23.02 -18.32
N LEU A 28 -13.71 23.89 -17.51
CA LEU A 28 -13.13 23.55 -16.21
C LEU A 28 -14.11 22.82 -15.28
N TRP A 29 -15.37 23.22 -15.26
CA TRP A 29 -16.40 22.59 -14.44
C TRP A 29 -16.67 21.13 -14.81
N VAL A 30 -16.57 20.80 -16.12
CA VAL A 30 -16.72 19.42 -16.59
C VAL A 30 -15.52 18.59 -16.12
N ALA A 31 -14.32 19.13 -16.25
CA ALA A 31 -13.11 18.48 -15.76
C ALA A 31 -13.16 18.23 -14.24
N ALA A 32 -13.61 19.24 -13.45
CA ALA A 32 -13.78 19.09 -12.02
C ALA A 32 -14.84 18.05 -11.65
N GLY A 33 -15.96 18.00 -12.38
CA GLY A 33 -17.00 16.98 -12.20
C GLY A 33 -16.48 15.57 -12.52
N MET A 34 -15.69 15.42 -13.62
CA MET A 34 -15.05 14.13 -13.95
C MET A 34 -14.03 13.71 -12.90
N LEU A 35 -13.30 14.65 -12.30
CA LEU A 35 -12.37 14.36 -11.21
C LEU A 35 -13.11 13.80 -9.98
N TRP A 36 -14.26 14.35 -9.60
CA TRP A 36 -15.05 13.82 -8.49
C TRP A 36 -15.60 12.42 -8.78
N ILE A 37 -16.06 12.20 -10.03
CA ILE A 37 -16.53 10.88 -10.47
C ILE A 37 -15.35 9.89 -10.43
N LEU A 38 -14.17 10.29 -10.86
CA LEU A 38 -12.96 9.47 -10.82
C LEU A 38 -12.61 9.09 -9.38
N ASP A 39 -12.58 10.07 -8.47
CA ASP A 39 -12.25 9.85 -7.06
C ASP A 39 -13.25 8.89 -6.39
N ALA A 40 -14.56 9.15 -6.56
CA ALA A 40 -15.60 8.26 -6.05
C ALA A 40 -15.48 6.84 -6.64
N SER A 41 -15.22 6.71 -7.93
CA SER A 41 -15.11 5.43 -8.62
C SER A 41 -13.90 4.63 -8.16
N ILE A 42 -12.76 5.28 -7.93
CA ILE A 42 -11.56 4.66 -7.38
C ILE A 42 -11.83 4.15 -5.96
N ASN A 43 -12.49 4.95 -5.11
CA ASN A 43 -12.83 4.54 -3.75
C ASN A 43 -13.81 3.36 -3.73
N ILE A 44 -14.83 3.35 -4.60
CA ILE A 44 -15.75 2.21 -4.76
C ILE A 44 -15.00 0.94 -5.18
N SER A 45 -13.95 1.06 -5.99
CA SER A 45 -13.13 -0.06 -6.45
C SER A 45 -12.14 -0.54 -5.38
N MET A 46 -11.50 0.40 -4.67
CA MET A 46 -10.34 0.12 -3.81
C MET A 46 -10.71 -0.68 -2.57
N GLU A 47 -11.81 -0.36 -1.89
CA GLU A 47 -12.19 -1.05 -0.65
C GLU A 47 -12.54 -2.54 -0.87
N PRO A 48 -13.39 -2.92 -1.85
CA PRO A 48 -13.61 -4.32 -2.17
C PRO A 48 -12.34 -5.03 -2.65
N PHE A 49 -11.45 -4.33 -3.36
CA PHE A 49 -10.18 -4.90 -3.82
C PHE A 49 -9.24 -5.20 -2.66
N ARG A 50 -9.09 -4.30 -1.68
CA ARG A 50 -8.31 -4.55 -0.47
C ARG A 50 -8.85 -5.74 0.31
N ALA A 51 -10.16 -5.80 0.48
CA ALA A 51 -10.80 -6.92 1.13
C ALA A 51 -10.60 -8.24 0.35
N PHE A 52 -10.64 -8.18 -0.98
CA PHE A 52 -10.36 -9.33 -1.84
C PHE A 52 -8.92 -9.84 -1.69
N VAL A 53 -7.93 -8.94 -1.62
CA VAL A 53 -6.53 -9.30 -1.34
C VAL A 53 -6.40 -9.94 0.04
N GLY A 54 -7.08 -9.38 1.05
CA GLY A 54 -7.08 -9.93 2.41
C GLY A 54 -7.67 -11.34 2.51
N ASP A 55 -8.75 -11.62 1.74
CA ASP A 55 -9.39 -12.92 1.73
C ASP A 55 -8.58 -13.99 0.96
N ASN A 56 -7.81 -13.59 -0.05
CA ASN A 56 -7.01 -14.52 -0.86
C ASN A 56 -5.65 -14.85 -0.24
N LEU A 57 -5.28 -14.20 0.86
CA LEU A 57 -3.98 -14.41 1.51
C LEU A 57 -4.15 -14.96 2.93
N PRO A 58 -3.35 -15.97 3.30
CA PRO A 58 -3.23 -16.40 4.68
C PRO A 58 -2.85 -15.24 5.59
N SER A 59 -3.23 -15.27 6.87
CA SER A 59 -3.06 -14.14 7.79
C SER A 59 -1.60 -13.71 7.94
N HIS A 60 -0.66 -14.66 7.91
CA HIS A 60 0.78 -14.39 7.97
C HIS A 60 1.35 -13.70 6.71
N GLN A 61 0.67 -13.77 5.56
CA GLN A 61 1.08 -13.12 4.31
C GLN A 61 0.30 -11.83 4.01
N ARG A 62 -0.78 -11.54 4.71
CA ARG A 62 -1.62 -10.34 4.49
C ARG A 62 -0.81 -9.05 4.53
N THR A 63 0.09 -8.93 5.51
CA THR A 63 0.97 -7.76 5.63
C THR A 63 1.88 -7.57 4.42
N ILE A 64 2.49 -8.67 3.95
CA ILE A 64 3.34 -8.63 2.76
C ILE A 64 2.49 -8.26 1.54
N GLY A 65 1.29 -8.82 1.40
CA GLY A 65 0.36 -8.49 0.33
C GLY A 65 -0.01 -7.02 0.28
N PHE A 66 -0.37 -6.41 1.40
CA PHE A 66 -0.68 -4.98 1.47
C PHE A 66 0.56 -4.09 1.26
N SER A 67 1.72 -4.52 1.74
CA SER A 67 2.98 -3.82 1.49
C SER A 67 3.33 -3.83 0.01
N MET A 68 3.17 -4.95 -0.69
CA MET A 68 3.34 -5.06 -2.13
C MET A 68 2.35 -4.19 -2.89
N GLN A 69 1.09 -4.14 -2.46
CA GLN A 69 0.09 -3.24 -3.04
C GLN A 69 0.54 -1.79 -2.94
N SER A 70 0.98 -1.35 -1.77
CA SER A 70 1.46 0.02 -1.54
C SER A 70 2.72 0.32 -2.37
N PHE A 71 3.63 -0.63 -2.49
CA PHE A 71 4.82 -0.53 -3.32
C PHE A 71 4.48 -0.33 -4.81
N PHE A 72 3.56 -1.12 -5.35
CA PHE A 72 3.13 -0.97 -6.74
C PHE A 72 2.35 0.32 -6.99
N ILE A 73 1.57 0.80 -6.02
CA ILE A 73 0.93 2.12 -6.08
C ILE A 73 2.00 3.21 -6.21
N GLY A 74 3.06 3.16 -5.40
CA GLY A 74 4.17 4.10 -5.47
C GLY A 74 4.90 4.07 -6.81
N ILE A 75 5.24 2.88 -7.31
CA ILE A 75 5.85 2.72 -8.65
C ILE A 75 4.92 3.28 -9.73
N GLY A 76 3.63 2.95 -9.67
CA GLY A 76 2.64 3.44 -10.63
C GLY A 76 2.55 4.96 -10.66
N ALA A 77 2.58 5.61 -9.49
CA ALA A 77 2.58 7.08 -9.38
C ALA A 77 3.82 7.69 -10.03
N VAL A 78 5.00 7.11 -9.80
CA VAL A 78 6.25 7.56 -10.44
C VAL A 78 6.15 7.40 -11.97
N VAL A 79 5.78 6.22 -12.46
CA VAL A 79 5.65 5.97 -13.90
C VAL A 79 4.64 6.92 -14.54
N ALA A 80 3.47 7.11 -13.92
CA ALA A 80 2.45 8.03 -14.42
C ALA A 80 2.94 9.48 -14.50
N SER A 81 3.73 9.92 -13.52
CA SER A 81 4.31 11.27 -13.51
C SER A 81 5.36 11.47 -14.62
N PHE A 82 6.05 10.40 -15.01
CA PHE A 82 7.04 10.45 -16.10
C PHE A 82 6.42 10.31 -17.50
N LEU A 83 5.19 9.83 -17.63
CA LEU A 83 4.57 9.62 -18.95
C LEU A 83 4.57 10.85 -19.84
N PRO A 84 4.14 12.06 -19.41
CA PRO A 84 4.19 13.26 -20.26
C PRO A 84 5.59 13.60 -20.73
N TYR A 85 6.60 13.41 -19.87
CA TYR A 85 8.01 13.63 -20.22
C TYR A 85 8.48 12.63 -21.27
N ILE A 86 8.18 11.34 -21.13
CA ILE A 86 8.53 10.30 -22.11
C ILE A 86 7.91 10.62 -23.48
N PHE A 87 6.64 11.04 -23.51
CA PHE A 87 6.00 11.43 -24.76
C PHE A 87 6.65 12.64 -25.43
N THR A 88 7.06 13.62 -24.63
CA THR A 88 7.67 14.84 -25.17
C THR A 88 9.09 14.61 -25.65
N GLU A 89 9.94 14.01 -24.82
CA GLU A 89 11.38 13.92 -25.09
C GLU A 89 11.76 12.73 -26.00
N TRP A 90 11.05 11.59 -25.84
CA TRP A 90 11.40 10.37 -26.57
C TRP A 90 10.56 10.15 -27.81
N LEU A 91 9.29 10.55 -27.79
CA LEU A 91 8.36 10.35 -28.90
C LEU A 91 8.06 11.64 -29.67
N ASN A 92 8.69 12.78 -29.27
CA ASN A 92 8.49 14.10 -29.89
C ASN A 92 7.02 14.54 -29.99
N VAL A 93 6.18 14.12 -29.02
CA VAL A 93 4.78 14.53 -28.97
C VAL A 93 4.69 15.97 -28.43
N PRO A 94 3.97 16.89 -29.09
CA PRO A 94 3.86 18.27 -28.64
C PRO A 94 3.31 18.37 -27.21
N ASN A 95 4.02 19.14 -26.36
CA ASN A 95 3.59 19.46 -25.00
C ASN A 95 3.00 20.87 -24.90
N THR A 96 2.80 21.51 -26.02
CA THR A 96 2.18 22.83 -26.12
C THR A 96 0.86 22.72 -26.85
N ALA A 97 -0.15 23.48 -26.39
CA ALA A 97 -1.46 23.57 -27.04
C ALA A 97 -1.92 25.03 -27.06
N PRO A 98 -2.83 25.41 -27.98
CA PRO A 98 -3.49 26.69 -27.96
C PRO A 98 -4.18 26.98 -26.62
N ALA A 99 -4.40 28.26 -26.34
CA ALA A 99 -5.09 28.65 -25.11
C ALA A 99 -6.49 27.99 -25.00
N GLY A 100 -6.71 27.26 -23.91
CA GLY A 100 -7.95 26.53 -23.67
C GLY A 100 -7.93 25.06 -24.10
N GLU A 101 -6.84 24.57 -24.69
CA GLU A 101 -6.69 23.16 -25.04
C GLU A 101 -5.64 22.46 -24.16
N ILE A 102 -5.84 21.16 -23.94
CA ILE A 102 -4.88 20.32 -23.19
C ILE A 102 -3.86 19.73 -24.16
N PRO A 103 -2.54 19.79 -23.86
CA PRO A 103 -1.48 19.21 -24.69
C PRO A 103 -1.72 17.74 -25.00
N LEU A 104 -1.30 17.31 -26.20
CA LEU A 104 -1.49 15.95 -26.68
C LEU A 104 -0.73 14.93 -25.78
N SER A 105 0.47 15.28 -25.29
CA SER A 105 1.23 14.45 -24.35
C SER A 105 0.46 14.11 -23.08
N VAL A 106 -0.29 15.08 -22.55
CA VAL A 106 -1.14 14.90 -21.37
C VAL A 106 -2.35 14.04 -21.72
N LYS A 107 -3.05 14.30 -22.83
CA LYS A 107 -4.19 13.48 -23.28
C LYS A 107 -3.80 12.01 -23.42
N LEU A 108 -2.67 11.73 -24.06
CA LEU A 108 -2.16 10.37 -24.23
C LEU A 108 -1.83 9.70 -22.90
N SER A 109 -1.29 10.44 -21.94
CA SER A 109 -1.01 9.90 -20.58
C SER A 109 -2.30 9.44 -19.89
N PHE A 110 -3.38 10.22 -19.98
CA PHE A 110 -4.69 9.84 -19.45
C PHE A 110 -5.27 8.61 -20.15
N TYR A 111 -5.19 8.55 -21.48
CA TYR A 111 -5.72 7.42 -22.24
C TYR A 111 -4.97 6.13 -21.96
N ILE A 112 -3.65 6.17 -21.90
CA ILE A 112 -2.85 4.99 -21.56
C ILE A 112 -3.12 4.59 -20.12
N GLY A 113 -3.13 5.53 -19.18
CA GLY A 113 -3.44 5.26 -17.78
C GLY A 113 -4.80 4.59 -17.61
N GLY A 114 -5.85 5.15 -18.25
CA GLY A 114 -7.20 4.57 -18.23
C GLY A 114 -7.28 3.18 -18.85
N THR A 115 -6.59 2.97 -19.98
CA THR A 115 -6.55 1.68 -20.66
C THR A 115 -5.84 0.62 -19.84
N VAL A 116 -4.65 0.92 -19.32
CA VAL A 116 -3.86 0.00 -18.49
C VAL A 116 -4.63 -0.36 -17.22
N PHE A 117 -5.26 0.63 -16.57
CA PHE A 117 -6.08 0.42 -15.38
C PHE A 117 -7.25 -0.54 -15.67
N LEU A 118 -8.02 -0.27 -16.72
CA LEU A 118 -9.15 -1.10 -17.10
C LEU A 118 -8.73 -2.53 -17.44
N LEU A 119 -7.68 -2.70 -18.24
CA LEU A 119 -7.18 -4.01 -18.63
C LEU A 119 -6.65 -4.80 -17.44
N SER A 120 -5.96 -4.14 -16.50
CA SER A 120 -5.45 -4.77 -15.29
C SER A 120 -6.59 -5.28 -14.38
N VAL A 121 -7.65 -4.49 -14.22
CA VAL A 121 -8.81 -4.90 -13.43
C VAL A 121 -9.58 -6.02 -14.14
N LEU A 122 -9.79 -5.92 -15.45
CA LEU A 122 -10.42 -6.99 -16.24
C LEU A 122 -9.64 -8.29 -16.10
N TRP A 123 -8.32 -8.23 -16.26
CA TRP A 123 -7.47 -9.41 -16.05
C TRP A 123 -7.67 -10.00 -14.65
N THR A 124 -7.65 -9.18 -13.61
CA THR A 124 -7.88 -9.63 -12.22
C THR A 124 -9.24 -10.28 -12.06
N VAL A 125 -10.31 -9.69 -12.61
CA VAL A 125 -11.68 -10.23 -12.52
C VAL A 125 -11.81 -11.60 -13.17
N PHE A 126 -11.16 -11.79 -14.32
CA PHE A 126 -11.28 -13.06 -15.06
C PHE A 126 -10.28 -14.14 -14.61
N SER A 127 -9.08 -13.75 -14.16
CA SER A 127 -8.03 -14.71 -13.80
C SER A 127 -8.05 -15.13 -12.33
N SER A 128 -8.64 -14.33 -11.42
CA SER A 128 -8.63 -14.64 -9.99
C SER A 128 -9.86 -15.46 -9.57
N LYS A 129 -9.70 -16.29 -8.54
CA LYS A 129 -10.80 -17.00 -7.87
C LYS A 129 -11.24 -16.22 -6.64
N GLU A 130 -12.53 -16.15 -6.38
CA GLU A 130 -13.09 -15.64 -5.12
C GLU A 130 -13.57 -16.83 -4.30
N TYR A 131 -13.11 -16.92 -3.05
CA TYR A 131 -13.48 -18.00 -2.14
C TYR A 131 -14.80 -17.70 -1.46
N SER A 132 -15.57 -18.76 -1.16
CA SER A 132 -16.80 -18.64 -0.38
C SER A 132 -16.50 -18.33 1.09
N PRO A 133 -17.44 -17.76 1.86
CA PRO A 133 -17.26 -17.56 3.29
C PRO A 133 -16.96 -18.84 4.07
N GLU A 134 -17.48 -19.98 3.61
CA GLU A 134 -17.26 -21.29 4.21
C GLU A 134 -15.83 -21.79 3.96
N GLU A 135 -15.34 -21.65 2.71
CA GLU A 135 -13.94 -21.94 2.37
C GLU A 135 -12.96 -21.07 3.16
N LEU A 136 -13.30 -19.78 3.36
CA LEU A 136 -12.48 -18.87 4.14
C LEU A 136 -12.41 -19.24 5.61
N ALA A 137 -13.54 -19.63 6.21
CA ALA A 137 -13.60 -20.11 7.60
C ALA A 137 -12.74 -21.37 7.78
N GLU A 138 -12.80 -22.31 6.86
CA GLU A 138 -11.98 -23.52 6.90
C GLU A 138 -10.46 -23.20 6.80
N PHE A 139 -10.09 -22.20 6.02
CA PHE A 139 -8.70 -21.75 5.94
C PHE A 139 -8.24 -21.09 7.23
N GLU A 140 -9.10 -20.28 7.87
CA GLU A 140 -8.80 -19.60 9.14
C GLU A 140 -8.62 -20.63 10.28
N ASP A 141 -9.47 -21.65 10.34
CA ASP A 141 -9.37 -22.72 11.34
C ASP A 141 -8.06 -23.51 11.19
N LYS A 142 -7.71 -23.90 9.97
CA LYS A 142 -6.43 -24.59 9.67
C LYS A 142 -5.22 -23.73 10.01
N GLU A 143 -5.31 -22.44 9.77
CA GLU A 143 -4.23 -21.50 10.08
C GLU A 143 -4.09 -21.28 11.59
N LEU A 144 -5.20 -21.23 12.33
CA LEU A 144 -5.21 -21.13 13.78
C LEU A 144 -4.55 -22.36 14.42
N GLU A 145 -4.88 -23.55 13.95
CA GLU A 145 -4.23 -24.80 14.41
C GLU A 145 -2.72 -24.81 14.13
N ALA A 146 -2.31 -24.35 12.94
CA ALA A 146 -0.89 -24.26 12.57
C ALA A 146 -0.15 -23.26 13.45
N LYS A 147 -0.74 -22.09 13.72
CA LYS A 147 -0.18 -21.06 14.61
C LYS A 147 -0.08 -21.54 16.05
N MET A 148 -1.06 -22.26 16.56
CA MET A 148 -0.99 -22.82 17.92
C MET A 148 0.19 -23.77 18.08
N LYS A 149 0.46 -24.61 17.07
CA LYS A 149 1.64 -25.48 17.05
C LYS A 149 2.95 -24.71 16.93
N GLU A 150 2.96 -23.63 16.15
CA GLU A 150 4.17 -22.80 15.96
C GLU A 150 4.50 -21.97 17.20
N VAL A 151 3.50 -21.45 17.90
CA VAL A 151 3.65 -20.73 19.18
C VAL A 151 4.16 -21.66 20.28
N GLU A 152 3.76 -22.91 20.30
CA GLU A 152 4.26 -23.93 21.24
C GLU A 152 5.75 -24.23 21.01
N LEU A 153 6.20 -24.23 19.75
CA LEU A 153 7.59 -24.41 19.35
C LEU A 153 8.45 -23.14 19.49
N ALA A 154 7.87 -21.97 19.25
CA ALA A 154 8.57 -20.68 19.24
C ALA A 154 8.82 -20.09 20.63
N ASN A 155 8.09 -20.54 21.67
CA ASN A 155 8.33 -20.12 23.07
C ASN A 155 9.75 -20.47 23.59
N ILE A 156 10.53 -21.22 22.83
CA ILE A 156 11.89 -21.64 23.16
C ILE A 156 12.98 -20.80 22.46
N LYS A 157 12.67 -20.01 21.44
CA LYS A 157 13.68 -19.36 20.59
C LYS A 157 13.41 -17.89 20.33
N ASN A 158 14.19 -17.00 20.93
CA ASN A 158 14.63 -15.73 20.37
C ASN A 158 14.21 -14.39 21.02
N SER A 159 14.76 -14.10 22.20
CA SER A 159 14.84 -12.69 22.66
C SER A 159 16.13 -11.98 22.19
N ARG A 160 17.12 -12.70 21.68
CA ARG A 160 18.41 -12.13 21.24
C ARG A 160 18.35 -11.43 19.87
N GLY A 161 17.42 -11.82 18.99
CA GLY A 161 17.24 -11.22 17.67
C GLY A 161 16.75 -9.78 17.73
N ASP A 162 15.74 -9.52 18.53
CA ASP A 162 15.08 -8.21 18.64
C ASP A 162 16.04 -7.11 19.13
N PHE A 163 16.93 -7.46 20.07
CA PHE A 163 17.94 -6.53 20.59
C PHE A 163 18.96 -6.09 19.52
N ARG A 164 19.43 -7.04 18.73
CA ARG A 164 20.39 -6.78 17.67
C ARG A 164 19.78 -5.94 16.55
N THR A 165 18.55 -6.25 16.16
CA THR A 165 17.81 -5.53 15.13
C THR A 165 17.50 -4.10 15.56
N GLY A 166 17.06 -3.91 16.81
CA GLY A 166 16.80 -2.59 17.36
C GLY A 166 18.03 -1.68 17.38
N ILE A 167 19.20 -2.20 17.79
CA ILE A 167 20.46 -1.44 17.76
C ILE A 167 20.81 -1.02 16.33
N ILE A 168 20.66 -1.92 15.35
CA ILE A 168 20.95 -1.62 13.94
C ILE A 168 20.08 -0.46 13.46
N PHE A 169 18.77 -0.48 13.73
CA PHE A 169 17.86 0.60 13.31
C PHE A 169 18.18 1.94 13.96
N ILE A 170 18.56 1.96 15.24
CA ILE A 170 18.99 3.20 15.92
C ILE A 170 20.26 3.75 15.27
N VAL A 171 21.26 2.91 15.05
CA VAL A 171 22.52 3.34 14.42
C VAL A 171 22.29 3.90 13.03
N ILE A 172 21.50 3.21 12.20
CA ILE A 172 21.14 3.68 10.86
C ILE A 172 20.37 5.00 10.93
N GLY A 173 19.39 5.13 11.82
CA GLY A 173 18.62 6.36 11.99
C GLY A 173 19.49 7.56 12.38
N ILE A 174 20.44 7.36 13.28
CA ILE A 174 21.40 8.40 13.70
C ILE A 174 22.34 8.78 12.52
N ILE A 175 22.89 7.80 11.82
CA ILE A 175 23.77 8.04 10.67
C ILE A 175 23.03 8.85 9.59
N ILE A 176 21.80 8.47 9.25
CA ILE A 176 20.96 9.18 8.29
C ILE A 176 20.70 10.61 8.76
N SER A 177 20.39 10.82 10.05
CA SER A 177 20.15 12.14 10.62
C SER A 177 21.38 13.05 10.51
N LEU A 178 22.58 12.51 10.81
CA LEU A 178 23.83 13.25 10.67
C LEU A 178 24.15 13.59 9.22
N LEU A 179 23.91 12.65 8.31
CA LEU A 179 24.12 12.84 6.88
C LEU A 179 23.20 13.92 6.31
N MET A 180 21.93 13.91 6.72
CA MET A 180 20.94 14.95 6.36
C MET A 180 21.35 16.33 6.89
N GLY A 181 21.90 16.40 8.10
CA GLY A 181 22.47 17.62 8.67
C GLY A 181 23.65 18.17 7.86
N TYR A 182 24.52 17.28 7.39
CA TYR A 182 25.66 17.66 6.55
C TYR A 182 25.24 18.20 5.17
N ILE A 183 24.24 17.57 4.55
CA ILE A 183 23.71 17.95 3.21
C ILE A 183 22.77 19.16 3.29
N LYS A 184 22.39 19.60 4.50
CA LYS A 184 21.43 20.71 4.76
C LYS A 184 20.06 20.47 4.10
N VAL A 185 19.52 19.28 4.26
CA VAL A 185 18.17 18.90 3.78
C VAL A 185 17.10 19.60 4.62
N ASP A 186 15.93 19.85 4.03
CA ASP A 186 14.77 20.46 4.70
C ASP A 186 14.34 19.70 5.95
N LYS A 187 13.89 20.44 6.95
CA LYS A 187 13.56 19.89 8.29
C LYS A 187 12.49 18.80 8.26
N GLU A 188 11.60 18.84 7.28
CA GLU A 188 10.52 17.88 7.11
C GLU A 188 11.03 16.47 6.80
N VAL A 189 12.19 16.35 6.15
CA VAL A 189 12.77 15.06 5.78
C VAL A 189 13.33 14.30 6.99
N TYR A 190 13.66 15.00 8.09
CA TYR A 190 14.14 14.36 9.32
C TYR A 190 13.10 13.40 9.96
N ILE A 191 11.81 13.52 9.60
CA ILE A 191 10.78 12.63 10.12
C ILE A 191 11.08 11.15 9.83
N PHE A 192 11.74 10.85 8.70
CA PHE A 192 12.15 9.49 8.35
C PHE A 192 13.27 8.95 9.26
N SER A 193 14.28 9.76 9.57
CA SER A 193 15.38 9.35 10.46
C SER A 193 14.91 9.21 11.91
N PHE A 194 14.01 10.11 12.36
CA PHE A 194 13.36 9.99 13.67
C PHE A 194 12.48 8.74 13.75
N GLY A 195 11.68 8.45 12.70
CA GLY A 195 10.86 7.24 12.62
C GLY A 195 11.69 5.97 12.77
N LEU A 196 12.83 5.88 12.07
CA LEU A 196 13.74 4.74 12.18
C LEU A 196 14.34 4.60 13.59
N THR A 197 14.72 5.70 14.21
CA THR A 197 15.28 5.70 15.56
C THR A 197 14.26 5.26 16.61
N ILE A 198 13.03 5.79 16.50
CA ILE A 198 11.91 5.39 17.38
C ILE A 198 11.58 3.90 17.19
N PHE A 199 11.55 3.42 15.95
CA PHE A 199 11.34 2.01 15.66
C PHE A 199 12.39 1.12 16.33
N GLY A 200 13.66 1.48 16.23
CA GLY A 200 14.75 0.76 16.89
C GLY A 200 14.63 0.74 18.42
N LEU A 201 14.17 1.85 19.03
CA LEU A 201 13.89 1.91 20.47
C LEU A 201 12.75 0.99 20.88
N LEU A 202 11.69 0.92 20.08
CA LEU A 202 10.55 0.03 20.32
C LEU A 202 10.96 -1.45 20.24
N GLU A 203 11.82 -1.82 19.29
CA GLU A 203 12.38 -3.16 19.16
C GLU A 203 13.21 -3.56 20.41
N ILE A 204 14.07 -2.67 20.90
CA ILE A 204 14.85 -2.91 22.13
C ILE A 204 13.92 -3.08 23.33
N LEU A 205 12.91 -2.21 23.46
CA LEU A 205 11.94 -2.30 24.55
C LEU A 205 11.18 -3.62 24.52
N SER A 206 10.76 -4.05 23.32
CA SER A 206 10.13 -5.36 23.09
C SER A 206 11.02 -6.50 23.56
N GLY A 207 12.31 -6.49 23.19
CA GLY A 207 13.30 -7.48 23.61
C GLY A 207 13.48 -7.55 25.14
N ILE A 208 13.53 -6.39 25.83
CA ILE A 208 13.64 -6.31 27.29
C ILE A 208 12.40 -6.88 27.98
N LEU A 209 11.22 -6.56 27.46
CA LEU A 209 9.97 -7.00 28.05
C LEU A 209 9.75 -8.51 27.85
N LYS A 210 10.15 -9.07 26.71
CA LYS A 210 10.19 -10.52 26.47
C LYS A 210 11.10 -11.25 27.48
N GLN A 211 12.30 -10.72 27.75
CA GLN A 211 13.21 -11.31 28.75
C GLN A 211 12.64 -11.31 30.15
N ARG A 212 11.83 -10.34 30.54
CA ARG A 212 11.23 -10.24 31.88
C ARG A 212 9.99 -11.11 32.07
N GLY A 213 9.58 -11.90 31.08
CA GLY A 213 8.41 -12.79 31.18
C GLY A 213 7.07 -12.07 31.38
N LYS A 214 7.07 -10.71 31.27
CA LYS A 214 5.88 -9.88 31.46
C LYS A 214 4.97 -9.80 30.26
N LEU A 215 5.34 -10.49 29.19
CA LEU A 215 4.70 -10.39 27.87
C LEU A 215 3.85 -11.61 27.55
N LYS A 216 2.83 -11.88 28.32
CA LYS A 216 1.90 -12.94 27.91
C LYS A 216 0.69 -12.45 27.11
N ASN A 217 0.21 -11.24 27.34
CA ASN A 217 -0.98 -10.71 26.60
C ASN A 217 -0.96 -9.17 26.64
N GLY A 218 -1.13 -8.51 25.52
CA GLY A 218 -1.39 -7.08 25.46
C GLY A 218 -0.55 -6.31 24.45
N PHE A 219 -0.51 -5.00 24.59
CA PHE A 219 0.13 -4.00 23.73
C PHE A 219 1.56 -4.35 23.25
N VAL A 220 2.32 -5.05 24.06
CA VAL A 220 3.70 -5.42 23.74
C VAL A 220 3.80 -6.69 22.90
N ALA A 221 2.81 -7.59 22.96
CA ALA A 221 2.71 -8.69 22.01
C ALA A 221 2.49 -8.13 20.59
N VAL A 222 1.76 -7.04 20.48
CA VAL A 222 1.53 -6.30 19.24
C VAL A 222 2.82 -5.63 18.72
N ILE A 223 3.63 -5.07 19.62
CA ILE A 223 4.94 -4.50 19.25
C ILE A 223 5.95 -5.60 18.92
N SER A 224 5.82 -6.80 19.51
CA SER A 224 6.73 -7.91 19.25
C SER A 224 6.44 -8.68 17.95
N ASP A 225 5.24 -8.56 17.44
CA ASP A 225 4.83 -9.09 16.12
C ASP A 225 5.18 -8.12 14.99
N PHE A 226 6.16 -7.24 15.18
CA PHE A 226 6.66 -6.26 14.22
C PHE A 226 7.40 -6.88 13.02
N ASN A 227 6.92 -8.00 12.51
CA ASN A 227 7.02 -8.30 11.10
C ASN A 227 5.95 -7.53 10.31
N THR A 228 5.14 -6.70 10.96
CA THR A 228 4.13 -5.85 10.33
C THR A 228 4.54 -4.39 10.47
N PRO A 229 5.00 -3.75 9.39
CA PRO A 229 5.25 -2.31 9.44
C PRO A 229 3.95 -1.56 9.68
N LEU A 230 3.88 -0.83 10.79
CA LEU A 230 2.97 0.31 11.00
C LEU A 230 1.44 0.05 10.95
N LEU A 231 0.94 -1.01 11.54
CA LEU A 231 -0.48 -1.06 11.84
C LEU A 231 -0.66 -1.10 13.37
N ILE A 232 -1.02 0.04 13.93
CA ILE A 232 -1.69 0.11 15.23
C ILE A 232 -2.94 -0.78 15.11
N PRO A 233 -3.08 -1.87 15.86
CA PRO A 233 -4.21 -2.76 15.69
C PRO A 233 -5.49 -2.01 16.04
N MET A 234 -6.48 -2.14 15.18
CA MET A 234 -7.83 -1.59 15.38
C MET A 234 -8.51 -2.12 16.68
N SER A 235 -7.94 -3.11 17.33
CA SER A 235 -8.39 -3.63 18.62
C SER A 235 -8.11 -2.73 19.82
N LEU A 236 -7.43 -1.59 19.64
CA LEU A 236 -7.20 -0.56 20.68
C LEU A 236 -8.30 0.51 20.73
N PHE A 237 -9.25 0.47 19.80
CA PHE A 237 -10.42 1.34 19.86
C PHE A 237 -11.62 0.51 20.33
N PRO A 238 -12.31 0.92 21.40
CA PRO A 238 -13.51 0.23 21.91
C PRO A 238 -14.65 0.29 20.92
#